data_35ab3950da960a9058c6c0f1040a45ff
#
_entry.id   35ab3950da960a9058c6c0f1040a45ff
#
_cell.length_a   1.000
_cell.length_b   1.000
_cell.length_c   1.000
_cell.angle_alpha   90.00
_cell.angle_beta   90.00
_cell.angle_gamma   90.00
#
_symmetry.space_group_name_H-M   'P 1'
#
loop_
_entity.id
_entity.type
_entity.pdbx_description
1 polymer ?
#
loop_
_entity_poly.entity_id
_entity_poly.type
_entity_poly.pdbx_seq_one_letter_code
_entity_poly.pdbx_strand_id
1 'polypeptide(L)'
;MSRQRGVALITVLLVVAIVTVVSAAMVARQQLSIRATSNQLQARQAWHYALGGEALAQTILARDLKGGEPGAAAIDHLLEPWAQPLPAFEIDQGEILVRIEDLAGRFNLNDLLRDQQPNPAAVEQFRRLLLRLQISAPYAERLLDWIDPDQQPSGELGAEDNVYLGLDTPYRSAGRRLHDLSELRLLLDMREEDFQRLAPYVVALPPNVPLNVNTASAMVLSSLSDNVSLGAAESLVELRRAVPFRNSAAFLAQPALAGTTLQGTALAVGSQFFQATSEVRLGDRRLALVSLLQREQDGSVRVLARNLGQPARQTLPSDGER
;
A
#
# COMPACT_ATOMS: atom_id res chain seq x y z
N MET A 1 -33.99 46.42 -65.14
CA MET A 1 -33.01 46.48 -64.01
C MET A 1 -33.58 45.83 -62.73
N SER A 2 -33.93 44.55 -62.68
CA SER A 2 -34.54 43.89 -61.50
C SER A 2 -33.88 42.57 -61.04
N ARG A 3 -32.72 42.21 -61.57
CA ARG A 3 -32.00 40.96 -61.22
C ARG A 3 -30.95 41.07 -60.10
N GLN A 4 -30.58 42.28 -59.66
CA GLN A 4 -29.48 42.46 -58.68
C GLN A 4 -29.91 42.38 -57.20
N ARG A 5 -31.23 42.54 -56.88
CA ARG A 5 -31.73 42.54 -55.50
C ARG A 5 -31.68 41.15 -54.84
N GLY A 6 -31.86 40.07 -55.59
CA GLY A 6 -31.82 38.72 -55.07
C GLY A 6 -30.40 38.24 -54.70
N VAL A 7 -29.38 38.63 -55.43
CA VAL A 7 -27.97 38.26 -55.14
C VAL A 7 -27.46 38.91 -53.85
N ALA A 8 -27.80 40.19 -53.63
CA ALA A 8 -27.41 40.90 -52.39
C ALA A 8 -28.03 40.25 -51.16
N LEU A 9 -29.26 39.77 -51.22
CA LEU A 9 -29.91 39.10 -50.10
C LEU A 9 -29.23 37.75 -49.76
N ILE A 10 -28.86 36.95 -50.81
CA ILE A 10 -28.18 35.68 -50.68
C ILE A 10 -26.78 35.86 -50.06
N THR A 11 -26.04 36.87 -50.51
CA THR A 11 -24.71 37.17 -49.93
C THR A 11 -24.77 37.61 -48.50
N VAL A 12 -25.74 38.43 -48.11
CA VAL A 12 -25.94 38.82 -46.69
C VAL A 12 -26.32 37.63 -45.84
N LEU A 13 -27.24 36.78 -46.29
CA LEU A 13 -27.60 35.56 -45.58
C LEU A 13 -26.41 34.58 -45.45
N LEU A 14 -25.61 34.44 -46.46
CA LEU A 14 -24.38 33.61 -46.42
C LEU A 14 -23.36 34.15 -45.40
N VAL A 15 -23.13 35.47 -45.38
CA VAL A 15 -22.24 36.12 -44.41
C VAL A 15 -22.77 35.93 -43.01
N VAL A 16 -24.06 36.15 -42.77
CA VAL A 16 -24.66 35.90 -41.44
C VAL A 16 -24.53 34.45 -41.02
N ALA A 17 -24.79 33.50 -41.89
CA ALA A 17 -24.63 32.06 -41.59
C ALA A 17 -23.18 31.74 -41.22
N ILE A 18 -22.19 32.22 -41.98
CA ILE A 18 -20.77 32.01 -41.70
C ILE A 18 -20.41 32.63 -40.31
N VAL A 19 -20.78 33.84 -40.06
CA VAL A 19 -20.51 34.55 -38.79
C VAL A 19 -21.13 33.78 -37.63
N THR A 20 -22.38 33.29 -37.76
CA THR A 20 -23.05 32.51 -36.73
C THR A 20 -22.30 31.20 -36.44
N VAL A 21 -21.89 30.45 -37.46
CA VAL A 21 -21.12 29.19 -37.33
C VAL A 21 -19.78 29.46 -36.65
N VAL A 22 -19.04 30.48 -37.10
CA VAL A 22 -17.74 30.86 -36.53
C VAL A 22 -17.90 31.27 -35.06
N SER A 23 -18.93 32.09 -34.74
CA SER A 23 -19.19 32.49 -33.34
C SER A 23 -19.56 31.31 -32.45
N ALA A 24 -20.42 30.41 -32.94
CA ALA A 24 -20.76 29.19 -32.19
C ALA A 24 -19.53 28.29 -31.94
N ALA A 25 -18.67 28.12 -32.96
CA ALA A 25 -17.44 27.37 -32.82
C ALA A 25 -16.47 28.04 -31.83
N MET A 26 -16.38 29.36 -31.80
CA MET A 26 -15.55 30.11 -30.87
C MET A 26 -16.03 29.94 -29.43
N VAL A 27 -17.34 30.08 -29.20
CA VAL A 27 -17.95 29.84 -27.87
C VAL A 27 -17.73 28.42 -27.39
N ALA A 28 -17.90 27.42 -28.25
CA ALA A 28 -17.65 26.02 -27.91
C ALA A 28 -16.19 25.78 -27.52
N ARG A 29 -15.22 26.32 -28.28
CA ARG A 29 -13.80 26.25 -27.95
C ARG A 29 -13.48 26.94 -26.61
N GLN A 30 -14.06 28.09 -26.37
CA GLN A 30 -13.88 28.83 -25.11
C GLN A 30 -14.40 28.03 -23.92
N GLN A 31 -15.56 27.40 -24.03
CA GLN A 31 -16.11 26.55 -22.97
C GLN A 31 -15.22 25.34 -22.67
N LEU A 32 -14.68 24.68 -23.72
CA LEU A 32 -13.74 23.58 -23.54
C LEU A 32 -12.45 24.04 -22.85
N SER A 33 -11.91 25.20 -23.24
CA SER A 33 -10.72 25.78 -22.62
C SER A 33 -10.95 26.11 -21.11
N ILE A 34 -12.09 26.71 -20.77
CA ILE A 34 -12.45 27.01 -19.39
C ILE A 34 -12.54 25.72 -18.57
N ARG A 35 -13.24 24.69 -19.09
CA ARG A 35 -13.35 23.38 -18.42
C ARG A 35 -11.99 22.71 -18.24
N ALA A 36 -11.14 22.73 -19.25
CA ALA A 36 -9.80 22.16 -19.19
C ALA A 36 -8.94 22.86 -18.11
N THR A 37 -8.96 24.20 -18.10
CA THR A 37 -8.22 25.00 -17.10
C THR A 37 -8.75 24.76 -15.68
N SER A 38 -10.07 24.74 -15.51
CA SER A 38 -10.70 24.45 -14.21
C SER A 38 -10.31 23.06 -13.71
N ASN A 39 -10.38 22.04 -14.58
CA ASN A 39 -9.98 20.67 -14.24
C ASN A 39 -8.50 20.59 -13.84
N GLN A 40 -7.62 21.30 -14.51
CA GLN A 40 -6.20 21.34 -14.20
C GLN A 40 -5.93 22.04 -12.85
N LEU A 41 -6.62 23.13 -12.58
CA LEU A 41 -6.51 23.87 -11.33
C LEU A 41 -6.97 23.00 -10.15
N GLN A 42 -8.14 22.37 -10.27
CA GLN A 42 -8.66 21.46 -9.25
C GLN A 42 -7.74 20.27 -9.01
N ALA A 43 -7.13 19.69 -10.07
CA ALA A 43 -6.18 18.60 -9.93
C ALA A 43 -4.94 19.01 -9.12
N ARG A 44 -4.39 20.20 -9.41
CA ARG A 44 -3.26 20.74 -8.65
C ARG A 44 -3.64 21.05 -7.19
N GLN A 45 -4.82 21.61 -6.98
CA GLN A 45 -5.31 21.90 -5.64
C GLN A 45 -5.51 20.64 -4.82
N ALA A 46 -6.15 19.60 -5.39
CA ALA A 46 -6.29 18.29 -4.74
C ALA A 46 -4.94 17.67 -4.41
N TRP A 47 -3.96 17.80 -5.29
CA TRP A 47 -2.58 17.33 -5.03
C TRP A 47 -1.95 18.03 -3.83
N HIS A 48 -2.05 19.36 -3.73
CA HIS A 48 -1.49 20.10 -2.58
C HIS A 48 -2.22 19.76 -1.27
N TYR A 49 -3.51 19.52 -1.31
CA TYR A 49 -4.25 19.07 -0.14
C TYR A 49 -3.80 17.65 0.28
N ALA A 50 -3.56 16.76 -0.67
CA ALA A 50 -3.03 15.43 -0.36
C ALA A 50 -1.64 15.47 0.28
N LEU A 51 -0.75 16.36 -0.18
CA LEU A 51 0.53 16.62 0.46
C LEU A 51 0.37 17.21 1.88
N GLY A 52 -0.66 18.03 2.09
CA GLY A 52 -1.01 18.52 3.43
C GLY A 52 -1.40 17.38 4.38
N GLY A 53 -2.17 16.39 3.90
CA GLY A 53 -2.51 15.17 4.66
C GLY A 53 -1.28 14.31 4.96
N GLU A 54 -0.35 14.17 4.01
CA GLU A 54 0.93 13.50 4.23
C GLU A 54 1.75 14.20 5.33
N ALA A 55 1.87 15.52 5.28
CA ALA A 55 2.60 16.30 6.29
C ALA A 55 1.96 16.19 7.68
N LEU A 56 0.63 16.09 7.75
CA LEU A 56 -0.08 15.82 8.99
C LEU A 56 0.31 14.45 9.55
N ALA A 57 0.30 13.40 8.72
CA ALA A 57 0.71 12.06 9.13
C ALA A 57 2.16 12.04 9.66
N GLN A 58 3.09 12.70 8.97
CA GLN A 58 4.46 12.84 9.44
C GLN A 58 4.52 13.53 10.82
N THR A 59 3.73 14.57 11.03
CA THR A 59 3.70 15.31 12.29
C THR A 59 3.14 14.45 13.43
N ILE A 60 2.10 13.65 13.16
CA ILE A 60 1.51 12.73 14.15
C ILE A 60 2.55 11.68 14.57
N LEU A 61 3.19 11.01 13.60
CA LEU A 61 4.21 9.98 13.87
C LEU A 61 5.44 10.54 14.60
N ALA A 62 5.86 11.77 14.25
CA ALA A 62 6.99 12.44 14.92
C ALA A 62 6.66 12.82 16.37
N ARG A 63 5.42 13.22 16.67
CA ARG A 63 4.98 13.54 18.04
C ARG A 63 4.83 12.30 18.89
N ASP A 64 4.32 11.23 18.31
CA ASP A 64 4.14 9.95 18.96
C ASP A 64 5.45 9.45 19.58
N LEU A 65 6.52 9.38 18.79
CA LEU A 65 7.83 8.97 19.29
C LEU A 65 8.39 9.90 20.39
N LYS A 66 8.15 11.21 20.30
CA LYS A 66 8.60 12.20 21.29
C LYS A 66 7.78 12.17 22.58
N GLY A 67 6.57 11.65 22.54
CA GLY A 67 5.68 11.48 23.70
C GLY A 67 6.06 10.30 24.59
N GLY A 68 6.91 9.37 24.12
CA GLY A 68 7.42 8.24 24.87
C GLY A 68 8.45 8.66 25.97
N GLU A 69 8.81 7.72 26.85
CA GLU A 69 9.85 7.95 27.84
C GLU A 69 11.22 8.16 27.17
N PRO A 70 11.99 9.19 27.55
CA PRO A 70 13.29 9.44 26.96
C PRO A 70 14.23 8.23 27.11
N GLY A 71 14.71 7.71 25.97
CA GLY A 71 15.62 6.55 25.91
C GLY A 71 14.94 5.18 25.96
N ALA A 72 13.62 5.12 26.08
CA ALA A 72 12.88 3.88 25.89
C ALA A 72 12.71 3.55 24.39
N ALA A 73 12.67 2.25 24.05
CA ALA A 73 12.32 1.82 22.72
C ALA A 73 10.85 2.20 22.42
N ALA A 74 10.59 2.65 21.21
CA ALA A 74 9.22 2.93 20.77
C ALA A 74 8.34 1.68 20.91
N ILE A 75 7.13 1.87 21.39
CA ILE A 75 6.10 0.84 21.47
C ILE A 75 4.94 1.33 20.61
N ASP A 76 4.80 0.77 19.41
CA ASP A 76 3.74 1.13 18.49
C ASP A 76 2.61 0.10 18.53
N HIS A 77 1.39 0.56 18.72
CA HIS A 77 0.22 -0.30 18.85
C HIS A 77 -1.07 0.37 18.34
N LEU A 78 -2.10 -0.46 18.10
CA LEU A 78 -3.34 0.00 17.46
C LEU A 78 -4.23 0.89 18.35
N LEU A 79 -3.90 1.09 19.62
CA LEU A 79 -4.63 2.00 20.52
C LEU A 79 -4.06 3.42 20.52
N GLU A 80 -2.95 3.67 19.83
CA GLU A 80 -2.32 4.98 19.74
C GLU A 80 -3.08 5.93 18.82
N PRO A 81 -2.94 7.26 19.02
CA PRO A 81 -3.65 8.25 18.22
C PRO A 81 -3.41 8.15 16.71
N TRP A 82 -2.22 7.73 16.29
CA TRP A 82 -1.90 7.57 14.87
C TRP A 82 -2.70 6.45 14.21
N ALA A 83 -3.03 5.38 14.95
CA ALA A 83 -3.76 4.22 14.44
C ALA A 83 -5.29 4.39 14.50
N GLN A 84 -5.78 5.42 15.20
CA GLN A 84 -7.20 5.69 15.31
C GLN A 84 -7.72 6.45 14.07
N PRO A 85 -8.99 6.28 13.70
CA PRO A 85 -9.59 7.05 12.64
C PRO A 85 -9.50 8.55 12.93
N LEU A 86 -8.82 9.29 12.06
CA LEU A 86 -8.79 10.73 12.13
C LEU A 86 -10.10 11.31 11.58
N PRO A 87 -10.63 12.41 12.17
CA PRO A 87 -11.79 13.09 11.61
C PRO A 87 -11.47 13.62 10.21
N ALA A 88 -12.49 13.72 9.35
CA ALA A 88 -12.35 14.39 8.08
C ALA A 88 -12.03 15.88 8.32
N PHE A 89 -11.04 16.39 7.60
CA PHE A 89 -10.69 17.81 7.62
C PHE A 89 -11.47 18.53 6.51
N GLU A 90 -12.37 19.40 6.90
CA GLU A 90 -13.12 20.21 5.94
C GLU A 90 -12.20 21.21 5.24
N ILE A 91 -12.34 21.32 3.93
CA ILE A 91 -11.66 22.29 3.08
C ILE A 91 -12.70 23.01 2.21
N ASP A 92 -12.31 24.09 1.55
CA ASP A 92 -13.19 24.74 0.59
C ASP A 92 -13.61 23.74 -0.51
N GLN A 93 -14.92 23.49 -0.61
CA GLN A 93 -15.58 22.58 -1.56
C GLN A 93 -15.24 21.09 -1.39
N GLY A 94 -14.80 20.64 -0.19
CA GLY A 94 -14.48 19.23 -0.01
C GLY A 94 -13.95 18.84 1.36
N GLU A 95 -13.26 17.71 1.39
CA GLU A 95 -12.70 17.13 2.62
C GLU A 95 -11.40 16.36 2.34
N ILE A 96 -10.58 16.25 3.38
CA ILE A 96 -9.37 15.42 3.41
C ILE A 96 -9.53 14.36 4.48
N LEU A 97 -9.35 13.10 4.12
CA LEU A 97 -9.28 11.96 5.02
C LEU A 97 -7.83 11.49 5.08
N VAL A 98 -7.28 11.35 6.28
CA VAL A 98 -5.93 10.84 6.48
C VAL A 98 -6.00 9.56 7.30
N ARG A 99 -5.31 8.52 6.84
CA ARG A 99 -5.14 7.24 7.54
C ARG A 99 -3.67 6.89 7.60
N ILE A 100 -3.24 6.38 8.75
CA ILE A 100 -1.89 5.90 8.97
C ILE A 100 -1.98 4.41 9.32
N GLU A 101 -1.14 3.60 8.70
CA GLU A 101 -1.06 2.17 8.94
C GLU A 101 0.40 1.77 9.20
N ASP A 102 0.63 0.92 10.19
CA ASP A 102 1.93 0.31 10.41
C ASP A 102 2.17 -0.83 9.41
N LEU A 103 3.24 -0.74 8.66
CA LEU A 103 3.63 -1.76 7.69
C LEU A 103 4.48 -2.88 8.30
N ALA A 104 5.11 -2.64 9.46
CA ALA A 104 5.90 -3.65 10.15
C ALA A 104 5.03 -4.75 10.80
N GLY A 105 3.71 -4.57 10.87
CA GLY A 105 2.76 -5.62 11.25
C GLY A 105 2.47 -6.67 10.16
N ARG A 106 3.07 -6.53 8.98
CA ARG A 106 2.90 -7.44 7.84
C ARG A 106 4.17 -8.26 7.60
N PHE A 107 4.02 -9.42 6.97
CA PHE A 107 5.17 -10.22 6.56
C PHE A 107 5.96 -9.52 5.45
N ASN A 108 7.25 -9.26 5.68
CA ASN A 108 8.09 -8.62 4.68
C ASN A 108 8.61 -9.65 3.67
N LEU A 109 8.17 -9.55 2.43
CA LEU A 109 8.54 -10.47 1.36
C LEU A 109 10.03 -10.39 1.01
N ASN A 110 10.69 -9.27 1.24
CA ASN A 110 12.12 -9.12 0.98
C ASN A 110 13.01 -9.82 2.03
N ASP A 111 12.44 -10.34 3.12
CA ASP A 111 13.16 -11.14 4.11
C ASP A 111 13.36 -12.59 3.68
N LEU A 112 12.75 -13.02 2.56
CA LEU A 112 13.03 -14.32 1.94
C LEU A 112 14.51 -14.47 1.55
N LEU A 113 15.19 -13.34 1.28
CA LEU A 113 16.64 -13.28 1.09
C LEU A 113 17.33 -12.51 2.23
N ARG A 114 18.35 -13.12 2.82
CA ARG A 114 19.29 -12.46 3.73
C ARG A 114 20.70 -12.58 3.14
N ASP A 115 21.38 -11.46 2.97
CA ASP A 115 22.74 -11.40 2.40
C ASP A 115 22.87 -12.16 1.07
N GLN A 116 21.86 -12.00 0.19
CA GLN A 116 21.73 -12.68 -1.11
C GLN A 116 21.61 -14.21 -1.03
N GLN A 117 21.30 -14.75 0.13
CA GLN A 117 21.05 -16.17 0.32
C GLN A 117 19.62 -16.40 0.79
N PRO A 118 18.99 -17.52 0.44
CA PRO A 118 17.70 -17.89 0.97
C PRO A 118 17.68 -17.87 2.50
N ASN A 119 16.66 -17.25 3.07
CA ASN A 119 16.38 -17.27 4.51
C ASN A 119 15.35 -18.38 4.81
N PRO A 120 15.77 -19.59 5.25
CA PRO A 120 14.85 -20.72 5.39
C PRO A 120 13.69 -20.43 6.35
N ALA A 121 13.94 -19.66 7.43
CA ALA A 121 12.91 -19.33 8.39
C ALA A 121 11.81 -18.47 7.78
N ALA A 122 12.19 -17.47 6.98
CA ALA A 122 11.23 -16.60 6.29
C ALA A 122 10.48 -17.36 5.16
N VAL A 123 11.18 -18.22 4.42
CA VAL A 123 10.56 -19.06 3.38
C VAL A 123 9.50 -19.96 4.01
N GLU A 124 9.81 -20.64 5.11
CA GLU A 124 8.85 -21.50 5.82
C GLU A 124 7.69 -20.70 6.43
N GLN A 125 7.96 -19.51 6.96
CA GLN A 125 6.89 -18.63 7.44
C GLN A 125 5.97 -18.20 6.29
N PHE A 126 6.52 -17.86 5.13
CA PHE A 126 5.71 -17.48 3.97
C PHE A 126 4.89 -18.65 3.43
N ARG A 127 5.46 -19.87 3.36
CA ARG A 127 4.69 -21.08 3.00
C ARG A 127 3.51 -21.30 3.94
N ARG A 128 3.74 -21.17 5.26
CA ARG A 128 2.65 -21.26 6.24
C ARG A 128 1.60 -20.19 6.03
N LEU A 129 1.99 -18.94 5.75
CA LEU A 129 1.04 -17.87 5.45
C LEU A 129 0.19 -18.19 4.22
N LEU A 130 0.80 -18.68 3.13
CA LEU A 130 0.07 -19.11 1.94
C LEU A 130 -0.92 -20.23 2.27
N LEU A 131 -0.48 -21.24 3.05
CA LEU A 131 -1.33 -22.34 3.48
C LEU A 131 -2.51 -21.87 4.33
N ARG A 132 -2.29 -20.96 5.29
CA ARG A 132 -3.36 -20.36 6.12
C ARG A 132 -4.37 -19.60 5.27
N LEU A 133 -3.90 -18.95 4.20
CA LEU A 133 -4.75 -18.25 3.24
C LEU A 133 -5.37 -19.18 2.19
N GLN A 134 -5.19 -20.50 2.31
CA GLN A 134 -5.68 -21.49 1.34
C GLN A 134 -5.18 -21.23 -0.09
N ILE A 135 -3.94 -20.78 -0.21
CA ILE A 135 -3.24 -20.56 -1.47
C ILE A 135 -2.29 -21.75 -1.67
N SER A 136 -2.62 -22.62 -2.61
CA SER A 136 -1.84 -23.84 -2.89
C SER A 136 -0.73 -23.66 -3.95
N ALA A 137 -0.69 -22.50 -4.61
CA ALA A 137 0.32 -22.23 -5.63
C ALA A 137 1.70 -22.00 -4.99
N PRO A 138 2.80 -22.42 -5.66
CA PRO A 138 4.16 -22.40 -5.12
C PRO A 138 4.80 -21.00 -5.19
N TYR A 139 4.09 -19.99 -4.68
CA TYR A 139 4.57 -18.61 -4.74
C TYR A 139 5.79 -18.35 -3.86
N ALA A 140 6.08 -19.20 -2.88
CA ALA A 140 7.28 -19.05 -2.05
C ALA A 140 8.55 -19.31 -2.84
N GLU A 141 8.59 -20.39 -3.62
CA GLU A 141 9.69 -20.75 -4.49
C GLU A 141 9.85 -19.77 -5.64
N ARG A 142 8.73 -19.46 -6.30
CA ARG A 142 8.70 -18.50 -7.42
C ARG A 142 9.11 -17.08 -7.03
N LEU A 143 8.74 -16.64 -5.83
CA LEU A 143 9.14 -15.33 -5.34
C LEU A 143 10.63 -15.33 -4.94
N LEU A 144 11.13 -16.43 -4.38
CA LEU A 144 12.55 -16.53 -4.06
C LEU A 144 13.40 -16.38 -5.31
N ASP A 145 13.10 -17.13 -6.39
CA ASP A 145 13.77 -17.02 -7.68
C ASP A 145 13.57 -15.66 -8.36
N TRP A 146 12.41 -15.04 -8.13
CA TRP A 146 12.14 -13.70 -8.66
C TRP A 146 13.07 -12.63 -8.10
N ILE A 147 13.45 -12.75 -6.81
CA ILE A 147 14.20 -11.72 -6.10
C ILE A 147 15.69 -12.03 -5.96
N ASP A 148 16.12 -13.28 -6.13
CA ASP A 148 17.54 -13.62 -6.05
C ASP A 148 18.29 -13.25 -7.34
N PRO A 149 19.61 -13.07 -7.27
CA PRO A 149 20.40 -12.64 -8.42
C PRO A 149 20.89 -13.78 -9.31
N ASP A 150 20.70 -15.04 -8.90
CA ASP A 150 21.18 -16.18 -9.68
C ASP A 150 20.10 -16.70 -10.66
N GLN A 151 20.35 -17.79 -11.35
CA GLN A 151 19.43 -18.37 -12.33
C GLN A 151 19.23 -19.87 -12.07
N GLN A 152 19.33 -20.26 -10.80
CA GLN A 152 19.14 -21.65 -10.38
C GLN A 152 17.79 -21.78 -9.68
N PRO A 153 16.81 -22.50 -10.26
CA PRO A 153 15.49 -22.61 -9.67
C PRO A 153 15.53 -23.17 -8.24
N SER A 154 14.77 -22.57 -7.35
CA SER A 154 14.54 -22.99 -5.97
C SER A 154 13.66 -24.25 -5.91
N GLY A 155 14.22 -25.38 -6.34
CA GLY A 155 13.53 -26.65 -6.46
C GLY A 155 12.71 -26.80 -7.74
N GLU A 156 11.86 -27.84 -7.80
CA GLU A 156 11.10 -28.20 -9.00
C GLU A 156 9.98 -27.20 -9.35
N LEU A 157 9.57 -26.37 -8.39
CA LEU A 157 8.45 -25.43 -8.53
C LEU A 157 8.91 -23.98 -8.68
N GLY A 158 10.20 -23.74 -8.68
CA GLY A 158 10.82 -22.46 -8.94
C GLY A 158 10.67 -22.01 -10.39
N ALA A 159 10.91 -20.73 -10.66
CA ALA A 159 10.80 -20.15 -12.00
C ALA A 159 11.84 -19.06 -12.21
N GLU A 160 12.73 -19.28 -13.16
CA GLU A 160 13.77 -18.36 -13.58
C GLU A 160 13.51 -17.77 -14.97
N ASP A 161 14.43 -16.97 -15.49
CA ASP A 161 14.36 -16.31 -16.80
C ASP A 161 13.92 -17.24 -17.92
N ASN A 162 14.40 -18.49 -17.93
CA ASN A 162 14.07 -19.50 -18.94
C ASN A 162 12.56 -19.79 -19.01
N VAL A 163 11.87 -19.73 -17.89
CA VAL A 163 10.41 -19.93 -17.80
C VAL A 163 9.68 -18.66 -18.23
N TYR A 164 10.06 -17.51 -17.70
CA TYR A 164 9.42 -16.22 -18.01
C TYR A 164 9.62 -15.80 -19.47
N LEU A 165 10.75 -16.11 -20.07
CA LEU A 165 11.00 -15.85 -21.50
C LEU A 165 10.20 -16.77 -22.43
N GLY A 166 9.66 -17.88 -21.93
CA GLY A 166 8.79 -18.80 -22.67
C GLY A 166 7.30 -18.41 -22.66
N LEU A 167 6.92 -17.36 -21.93
CA LEU A 167 5.52 -16.90 -21.88
C LEU A 167 5.09 -16.21 -23.17
N ASP A 168 3.76 -16.11 -23.41
CA ASP A 168 3.19 -15.39 -24.57
C ASP A 168 3.66 -13.93 -24.64
N THR A 169 3.81 -13.30 -23.48
CA THR A 169 4.46 -11.98 -23.35
C THR A 169 5.75 -12.18 -22.57
N PRO A 170 6.90 -12.33 -23.24
CA PRO A 170 8.16 -12.63 -22.59
C PRO A 170 8.68 -11.47 -21.75
N TYR A 171 9.18 -11.78 -20.55
CA TYR A 171 9.92 -10.86 -19.67
C TYR A 171 10.94 -11.65 -18.87
N ARG A 172 11.74 -10.99 -18.06
CA ARG A 172 12.73 -11.61 -17.18
C ARG A 172 12.32 -11.50 -15.72
N SER A 173 12.80 -12.40 -14.89
CA SER A 173 12.77 -12.25 -13.44
C SER A 173 13.48 -10.95 -13.03
N ALA A 174 13.12 -10.40 -11.86
CA ALA A 174 13.69 -9.12 -11.44
C ALA A 174 15.15 -9.25 -11.00
N GLY A 175 15.58 -10.42 -10.49
CA GLY A 175 16.92 -10.67 -9.93
C GLY A 175 17.29 -9.67 -8.83
N ARG A 176 16.28 -9.08 -8.17
CA ARG A 176 16.41 -8.07 -7.11
C ARG A 176 15.20 -8.07 -6.21
N ARG A 177 15.37 -7.51 -5.02
CA ARG A 177 14.28 -7.32 -4.07
C ARG A 177 13.12 -6.53 -4.67
N LEU A 178 11.92 -6.83 -4.20
CA LEU A 178 10.71 -6.10 -4.58
C LEU A 178 10.81 -4.64 -4.14
N HIS A 179 10.43 -3.74 -5.02
CA HIS A 179 10.23 -2.33 -4.70
C HIS A 179 8.77 -2.02 -4.35
N ASP A 180 7.84 -2.73 -5.00
CA ASP A 180 6.41 -2.55 -4.80
C ASP A 180 5.69 -3.89 -4.74
N LEU A 181 4.65 -3.97 -3.92
CA LEU A 181 3.88 -5.20 -3.75
C LEU A 181 3.20 -5.65 -5.06
N SER A 182 2.89 -4.73 -5.96
CA SER A 182 2.27 -5.04 -7.25
C SER A 182 3.17 -5.90 -8.17
N GLU A 183 4.48 -5.96 -7.92
CA GLU A 183 5.40 -6.85 -8.64
C GLU A 183 5.03 -8.33 -8.47
N LEU A 184 4.34 -8.70 -7.38
CA LEU A 184 3.82 -10.07 -7.22
C LEU A 184 2.91 -10.52 -8.37
N ARG A 185 2.23 -9.60 -9.05
CA ARG A 185 1.39 -9.90 -10.22
C ARG A 185 2.18 -10.39 -11.43
N LEU A 186 3.51 -10.22 -11.39
CA LEU A 186 4.42 -10.69 -12.44
C LEU A 186 4.96 -12.09 -12.14
N LEU A 187 4.69 -12.67 -10.96
CA LEU A 187 5.07 -14.04 -10.67
C LEU A 187 4.31 -15.01 -11.57
N LEU A 188 4.98 -16.05 -11.99
CA LEU A 188 4.40 -17.12 -12.81
C LEU A 188 3.08 -17.61 -12.20
N ASP A 189 2.03 -17.67 -13.01
CA ASP A 189 0.66 -18.09 -12.66
C ASP A 189 0.06 -17.36 -11.43
N MET A 190 0.51 -16.15 -11.10
CA MET A 190 -0.12 -15.35 -10.06
C MET A 190 -1.55 -15.00 -10.47
N ARG A 191 -2.50 -15.49 -9.72
CA ARG A 191 -3.91 -15.18 -9.93
C ARG A 191 -4.29 -13.93 -9.15
N GLU A 192 -5.12 -13.08 -9.73
CA GLU A 192 -5.57 -11.84 -9.06
C GLU A 192 -6.30 -12.15 -7.74
N GLU A 193 -7.07 -13.23 -7.67
CA GLU A 193 -7.74 -13.67 -6.44
C GLU A 193 -6.74 -14.01 -5.32
N ASP A 194 -5.63 -14.68 -5.66
CA ASP A 194 -4.57 -15.01 -4.69
C ASP A 194 -3.83 -13.75 -4.26
N PHE A 195 -3.55 -12.86 -5.21
CA PHE A 195 -2.96 -11.55 -4.89
C PHE A 195 -3.84 -10.77 -3.91
N GLN A 196 -5.15 -10.67 -4.16
CA GLN A 196 -6.08 -9.94 -3.29
C GLN A 196 -6.19 -10.58 -1.89
N ARG A 197 -6.12 -11.90 -1.78
CA ARG A 197 -6.08 -12.61 -0.49
C ARG A 197 -4.77 -12.41 0.26
N LEU A 198 -3.66 -12.33 -0.45
CA LEU A 198 -2.32 -12.21 0.12
C LEU A 198 -1.96 -10.77 0.50
N ALA A 199 -2.29 -9.79 -0.34
CA ALA A 199 -1.88 -8.40 -0.23
C ALA A 199 -2.10 -7.73 1.15
N PRO A 200 -3.18 -8.02 1.91
CA PRO A 200 -3.37 -7.44 3.25
C PRO A 200 -2.32 -7.85 4.28
N TYR A 201 -1.65 -8.98 4.08
CA TYR A 201 -0.78 -9.63 5.07
C TYR A 201 0.70 -9.52 4.77
N VAL A 202 1.06 -9.00 3.60
CA VAL A 202 2.45 -8.90 3.13
C VAL A 202 2.84 -7.48 2.77
N VAL A 203 4.14 -7.23 2.70
CA VAL A 203 4.70 -5.94 2.33
C VAL A 203 6.06 -6.12 1.67
N ALA A 204 6.49 -5.15 0.87
CA ALA A 204 7.83 -5.05 0.31
C ALA A 204 8.57 -3.88 1.01
N LEU A 205 9.29 -4.18 2.09
CA LEU A 205 10.12 -3.23 2.85
C LEU A 205 11.61 -3.54 2.67
N PRO A 206 12.52 -2.69 3.10
CA PRO A 206 13.92 -3.06 3.26
C PRO A 206 14.05 -4.37 4.09
N PRO A 207 15.08 -5.18 3.86
CA PRO A 207 15.25 -6.42 4.61
C PRO A 207 15.57 -6.15 6.09
N ASN A 208 15.33 -7.17 6.91
CA ASN A 208 15.58 -7.15 8.35
C ASN A 208 14.73 -6.14 9.13
N VAL A 209 13.56 -5.75 8.64
CA VAL A 209 12.58 -5.00 9.41
C VAL A 209 11.88 -5.98 10.36
N PRO A 210 12.00 -5.80 11.69
CA PRO A 210 11.35 -6.71 12.64
C PRO A 210 9.83 -6.61 12.54
N LEU A 211 9.16 -7.77 12.71
CA LEU A 211 7.69 -7.83 12.76
C LEU A 211 7.19 -7.21 14.07
N ASN A 212 6.33 -6.19 13.97
CA ASN A 212 5.67 -5.61 15.13
C ASN A 212 4.52 -6.51 15.59
N VAL A 213 4.69 -7.16 16.75
CA VAL A 213 3.69 -8.08 17.32
C VAL A 213 2.44 -7.36 17.81
N ASN A 214 2.51 -6.05 18.08
CA ASN A 214 1.38 -5.24 18.53
C ASN A 214 0.45 -4.81 17.39
N THR A 215 0.89 -4.88 16.14
CA THR A 215 0.10 -4.47 14.98
C THR A 215 -0.17 -5.62 14.00
N ALA A 216 0.64 -6.70 14.05
CA ALA A 216 0.50 -7.85 13.18
C ALA A 216 -0.87 -8.52 13.32
N SER A 217 -1.52 -8.88 12.20
CA SER A 217 -2.81 -9.59 12.22
C SER A 217 -2.68 -11.01 12.79
N ALA A 218 -3.78 -11.59 13.27
CA ALA A 218 -3.81 -12.98 13.72
C ALA A 218 -3.31 -13.94 12.62
N MET A 219 -3.62 -13.65 11.35
CA MET A 219 -3.15 -14.44 10.20
C MET A 219 -1.62 -14.43 10.11
N VAL A 220 -0.98 -13.26 10.23
CA VAL A 220 0.49 -13.13 10.20
C VAL A 220 1.11 -13.78 11.45
N LEU A 221 0.53 -13.59 12.63
CA LEU A 221 1.01 -14.22 13.86
C LEU A 221 0.91 -15.75 13.80
N SER A 222 -0.16 -16.30 13.22
CA SER A 222 -0.33 -17.75 13.05
C SER A 222 0.68 -18.37 12.10
N SER A 223 1.29 -17.58 11.20
CA SER A 223 2.31 -18.05 10.26
C SER A 223 3.70 -18.18 10.91
N LEU A 224 3.92 -17.64 12.10
CA LEU A 224 5.21 -17.68 12.79
C LEU A 224 5.71 -19.10 13.06
N SER A 225 4.80 -20.03 13.35
CA SER A 225 5.14 -21.43 13.58
C SER A 225 3.94 -22.33 13.29
N ASP A 226 4.22 -23.62 12.97
CA ASP A 226 3.18 -24.64 12.80
C ASP A 226 2.37 -24.88 14.08
N ASN A 227 2.99 -24.67 15.25
CA ASN A 227 2.36 -24.84 16.55
C ASN A 227 1.43 -23.67 16.94
N VAL A 228 1.45 -22.57 16.20
CA VAL A 228 0.57 -21.42 16.44
C VAL A 228 -0.69 -21.55 15.57
N SER A 229 -1.77 -22.04 16.13
CA SER A 229 -3.07 -22.07 15.45
C SER A 229 -3.63 -20.66 15.23
N LEU A 230 -4.57 -20.50 14.30
CA LEU A 230 -5.25 -19.22 14.11
C LEU A 230 -5.96 -18.77 15.40
N GLY A 231 -6.65 -19.66 16.11
CA GLY A 231 -7.31 -19.33 17.38
C GLY A 231 -6.32 -18.92 18.48
N ALA A 232 -5.11 -19.52 18.54
CA ALA A 232 -4.05 -19.07 19.44
C ALA A 232 -3.59 -17.65 19.08
N ALA A 233 -3.42 -17.35 17.79
CA ALA A 233 -3.05 -16.03 17.31
C ALA A 233 -4.16 -14.97 17.57
N GLU A 234 -5.42 -15.34 17.41
CA GLU A 234 -6.57 -14.50 17.77
C GLU A 234 -6.57 -14.17 19.27
N SER A 235 -6.28 -15.14 20.13
CA SER A 235 -6.15 -14.91 21.58
C SER A 235 -5.04 -13.91 21.92
N LEU A 236 -3.90 -13.94 21.19
CA LEU A 236 -2.83 -12.96 21.34
C LEU A 236 -3.26 -11.56 20.88
N VAL A 237 -4.05 -11.46 19.82
CA VAL A 237 -4.62 -10.20 19.35
C VAL A 237 -5.58 -9.61 20.38
N GLU A 238 -6.45 -10.44 20.99
CA GLU A 238 -7.35 -9.97 22.05
C GLU A 238 -6.59 -9.50 23.29
N LEU A 239 -5.55 -10.23 23.70
CA LEU A 239 -4.71 -9.80 24.84
C LEU A 239 -4.08 -8.43 24.62
N ARG A 240 -3.49 -8.19 23.43
CA ARG A 240 -2.84 -6.91 23.14
C ARG A 240 -3.84 -5.75 22.94
N ARG A 241 -5.11 -6.05 22.59
CA ARG A 241 -6.18 -5.04 22.57
C ARG A 241 -6.45 -4.47 23.95
N ALA A 242 -6.33 -5.28 25.01
CA ALA A 242 -6.47 -4.82 26.37
C ALA A 242 -5.19 -4.14 26.88
N VAL A 243 -4.03 -4.78 26.63
CA VAL A 243 -2.72 -4.28 27.07
C VAL A 243 -1.67 -4.63 26.02
N PRO A 244 -1.12 -3.65 25.32
CA PRO A 244 -0.05 -3.87 24.34
C PRO A 244 1.19 -4.50 24.99
N PHE A 245 1.89 -5.36 24.25
CA PHE A 245 3.14 -5.96 24.70
C PHE A 245 4.23 -4.89 24.80
N ARG A 246 4.92 -4.84 25.93
CA ARG A 246 5.97 -3.84 26.18
C ARG A 246 7.31 -4.20 25.54
N ASN A 247 7.53 -5.47 25.23
CA ASN A 247 8.71 -5.98 24.53
C ASN A 247 8.41 -7.36 23.93
N SER A 248 9.28 -7.84 23.04
CA SER A 248 9.14 -9.15 22.42
C SER A 248 9.19 -10.33 23.40
N ALA A 249 9.91 -10.18 24.53
CA ALA A 249 9.96 -11.22 25.54
C ALA A 249 8.59 -11.42 26.22
N ALA A 250 7.85 -10.33 26.51
CA ALA A 250 6.50 -10.40 27.05
C ALA A 250 5.52 -11.08 26.09
N PHE A 251 5.68 -10.88 24.79
CA PHE A 251 4.92 -11.60 23.75
C PHE A 251 5.28 -13.09 23.77
N LEU A 252 6.57 -13.44 23.73
CA LEU A 252 7.05 -14.82 23.69
C LEU A 252 6.68 -15.63 24.94
N ALA A 253 6.50 -14.97 26.09
CA ALA A 253 6.08 -15.61 27.35
C ALA A 253 4.60 -15.98 27.38
N GLN A 254 3.81 -15.69 26.34
CA GLN A 254 2.38 -15.99 26.33
C GLN A 254 2.13 -17.51 26.22
N PRO A 255 1.15 -18.05 26.97
CA PRO A 255 0.80 -19.47 26.92
C PRO A 255 0.48 -19.99 25.50
N ALA A 256 -0.09 -19.15 24.67
CA ALA A 256 -0.39 -19.46 23.25
C ALA A 256 0.85 -19.75 22.41
N LEU A 257 2.05 -19.37 22.89
CA LEU A 257 3.35 -19.61 22.25
C LEU A 257 4.20 -20.64 23.01
N ALA A 258 3.65 -21.29 24.04
CA ALA A 258 4.38 -22.27 24.83
C ALA A 258 4.86 -23.44 23.95
N GLY A 259 6.15 -23.81 24.07
CA GLY A 259 6.75 -24.86 23.25
C GLY A 259 7.02 -24.48 21.79
N THR A 260 6.82 -23.22 21.41
CA THR A 260 7.09 -22.72 20.07
C THR A 260 8.50 -22.17 20.00
N THR A 261 9.29 -22.66 19.04
CA THR A 261 10.61 -22.10 18.75
C THR A 261 10.49 -21.19 17.54
N LEU A 262 10.62 -19.87 17.76
CA LEU A 262 10.64 -18.87 16.71
C LEU A 262 12.10 -18.55 16.32
N GLN A 263 12.71 -19.41 15.53
CA GLN A 263 14.06 -19.18 15.04
C GLN A 263 14.04 -18.32 13.77
N GLY A 264 14.92 -17.33 13.72
CA GLY A 264 15.17 -16.53 12.50
C GLY A 264 14.19 -15.41 12.21
N THR A 265 13.06 -15.29 12.92
CA THR A 265 12.14 -14.15 12.78
C THR A 265 12.47 -13.08 13.82
N ALA A 266 12.83 -11.89 13.34
CA ALA A 266 13.02 -10.74 14.22
C ALA A 266 11.66 -10.19 14.65
N LEU A 267 11.44 -10.09 15.97
CA LEU A 267 10.21 -9.54 16.55
C LEU A 267 10.49 -8.23 17.28
N ALA A 268 9.59 -7.28 17.15
CA ALA A 268 9.61 -5.99 17.84
C ALA A 268 8.21 -5.63 18.36
N VAL A 269 8.17 -4.56 19.14
CA VAL A 269 6.95 -3.90 19.58
C VAL A 269 6.81 -2.49 19.05
N GLY A 270 7.83 -2.01 18.33
CA GLY A 270 7.87 -0.69 17.68
C GLY A 270 8.12 -0.82 16.20
N SER A 271 7.80 0.23 15.45
CA SER A 271 7.83 0.27 14.00
C SER A 271 8.57 1.49 13.47
N GLN A 272 9.19 1.32 12.30
CA GLN A 272 9.86 2.39 11.57
C GLN A 272 9.16 2.73 10.26
N PHE A 273 8.34 1.83 9.71
CA PHE A 273 7.74 1.98 8.39
C PHE A 273 6.23 2.06 8.49
N PHE A 274 5.69 3.14 7.98
CA PHE A 274 4.26 3.43 7.99
C PHE A 274 3.77 3.77 6.59
N GLN A 275 2.51 3.49 6.32
CA GLN A 275 1.82 3.98 5.15
C GLN A 275 0.88 5.11 5.57
N ALA A 276 1.01 6.28 4.95
CA ALA A 276 0.02 7.32 5.06
C ALA A 276 -0.83 7.36 3.79
N THR A 277 -2.14 7.29 3.95
CA THR A 277 -3.10 7.45 2.86
C THR A 277 -3.84 8.76 3.08
N SER A 278 -3.69 9.70 2.14
CA SER A 278 -4.40 10.97 2.12
C SER A 278 -5.41 10.95 0.98
N GLU A 279 -6.69 10.85 1.31
CA GLU A 279 -7.79 10.89 0.35
C GLU A 279 -8.40 12.29 0.34
N VAL A 280 -8.39 12.93 -0.82
CA VAL A 280 -8.97 14.26 -1.05
C VAL A 280 -10.22 14.12 -1.90
N ARG A 281 -11.32 14.68 -1.41
CA ARG A 281 -12.53 14.92 -2.18
C ARG A 281 -12.68 16.41 -2.40
N LEU A 282 -12.72 16.83 -3.66
CA LEU A 282 -12.83 18.24 -4.04
C LEU A 282 -13.87 18.37 -5.17
N GLY A 283 -15.09 18.81 -4.85
CA GLY A 283 -16.23 18.72 -5.74
C GLY A 283 -16.45 17.27 -6.20
N ASP A 284 -16.51 17.05 -7.51
CA ASP A 284 -16.67 15.71 -8.10
C ASP A 284 -15.35 14.91 -8.21
N ARG A 285 -14.24 15.52 -7.84
CA ARG A 285 -12.91 14.89 -7.98
C ARG A 285 -12.51 14.16 -6.71
N ARG A 286 -11.90 12.98 -6.92
CA ARG A 286 -11.26 12.21 -5.86
C ARG A 286 -9.80 11.98 -6.22
N LEU A 287 -8.92 12.13 -5.24
CA LEU A 287 -7.51 11.83 -5.37
C LEU A 287 -7.06 11.12 -4.09
N ALA A 288 -6.34 10.00 -4.25
CA ALA A 288 -5.68 9.33 -3.13
C ALA A 288 -4.17 9.39 -3.34
N LEU A 289 -3.45 9.86 -2.34
CA LEU A 289 -2.01 9.82 -2.24
C LEU A 289 -1.64 8.79 -1.17
N VAL A 290 -0.91 7.77 -1.57
CA VAL A 290 -0.36 6.75 -0.68
C VAL A 290 1.14 7.00 -0.55
N SER A 291 1.61 7.25 0.66
CA SER A 291 3.01 7.57 0.93
C SER A 291 3.62 6.53 1.87
N LEU A 292 4.76 5.98 1.47
CA LEU A 292 5.60 5.16 2.35
C LEU A 292 6.46 6.09 3.19
N LEU A 293 6.29 6.03 4.50
CA LEU A 293 6.97 6.85 5.48
C LEU A 293 7.96 6.01 6.28
N GLN A 294 9.16 6.54 6.50
CA GLN A 294 10.13 5.99 7.44
C GLN A 294 10.31 6.94 8.61
N ARG A 295 10.08 6.46 9.82
CA ARG A 295 10.33 7.16 11.06
C ARG A 295 11.72 6.77 11.59
N GLU A 296 12.59 7.75 11.71
CA GLU A 296 13.95 7.58 12.24
C GLU A 296 13.95 7.61 13.77
N GLN A 297 15.05 7.15 14.38
CA GLN A 297 15.19 7.12 15.84
C GLN A 297 15.19 8.50 16.51
N ASP A 298 15.58 9.55 15.76
CA ASP A 298 15.53 10.94 16.23
C ASP A 298 14.12 11.56 16.18
N GLY A 299 13.14 10.81 15.70
CA GLY A 299 11.76 11.23 15.52
C GLY A 299 11.51 12.00 14.23
N SER A 300 12.50 12.15 13.35
CA SER A 300 12.25 12.64 12.00
C SER A 300 11.49 11.59 11.17
N VAL A 301 10.62 12.06 10.27
CA VAL A 301 9.84 11.19 9.39
C VAL A 301 10.09 11.58 7.95
N ARG A 302 10.63 10.63 7.17
CA ARG A 302 10.94 10.83 5.75
C ARG A 302 9.96 10.10 4.86
N VAL A 303 9.65 10.68 3.71
CA VAL A 303 8.88 10.03 2.65
C VAL A 303 9.84 9.27 1.76
N LEU A 304 9.66 7.96 1.67
CA LEU A 304 10.47 7.09 0.81
C LEU A 304 9.88 6.95 -0.59
N ALA A 305 8.56 6.82 -0.68
CA ALA A 305 7.86 6.66 -1.94
C ALA A 305 6.46 7.28 -1.87
N ARG A 306 5.95 7.70 -3.02
CA ARG A 306 4.58 8.18 -3.22
C ARG A 306 3.95 7.45 -4.38
N ASN A 307 2.72 7.01 -4.20
CA ASN A 307 1.91 6.41 -5.24
C ASN A 307 0.59 7.18 -5.37
N LEU A 308 0.21 7.51 -6.62
CA LEU A 308 -1.08 8.09 -6.95
C LEU A 308 -1.99 6.97 -7.43
N GLY A 309 -3.05 6.72 -6.74
CA GLY A 309 -4.02 5.71 -7.13
C GLY A 309 -5.00 5.43 -6.00
N GLN A 310 -6.00 4.62 -6.28
CA GLN A 310 -6.77 4.05 -5.18
C GLN A 310 -5.81 3.12 -4.42
N PRO A 311 -5.61 3.33 -3.11
CA PRO A 311 -5.02 2.28 -2.32
C PRO A 311 -5.86 1.03 -2.60
N ALA A 312 -5.20 -0.08 -2.88
CA ALA A 312 -5.92 -1.35 -2.89
C ALA A 312 -6.78 -1.32 -1.64
N ARG A 313 -8.10 -1.46 -1.77
CA ARG A 313 -9.01 -1.48 -0.61
C ARG A 313 -8.57 -2.65 0.27
N GLN A 314 -7.60 -2.39 1.09
CA GLN A 314 -7.19 -3.27 2.18
C GLN A 314 -8.17 -2.98 3.33
N THR A 315 -9.42 -3.34 3.12
CA THR A 315 -10.28 -3.65 4.24
C THR A 315 -9.69 -4.93 4.81
N LEU A 316 -8.83 -4.82 5.82
CA LEU A 316 -8.74 -5.88 6.80
C LEU A 316 -10.20 -6.17 7.16
N PRO A 317 -10.66 -7.42 7.10
CA PRO A 317 -11.95 -7.77 7.64
C PRO A 317 -11.97 -7.17 9.04
N SER A 318 -12.92 -6.29 9.32
CA SER A 318 -13.14 -5.84 10.68
C SER A 318 -13.34 -7.10 11.49
N ASP A 319 -12.46 -7.38 12.46
CA ASP A 319 -12.57 -8.52 13.39
C ASP A 319 -13.85 -8.37 14.27
N GLY A 320 -15.00 -8.11 13.67
CA GLY A 320 -16.21 -7.73 14.38
C GLY A 320 -17.55 -8.04 13.72
N GLU A 321 -17.57 -8.65 12.53
CA GLU A 321 -18.84 -9.14 11.97
C GLU A 321 -18.83 -10.67 11.85
N ARG A 322 -19.15 -11.31 12.96
CA ARG A 322 -19.83 -12.61 13.07
C ARG A 322 -20.77 -12.59 14.27
#